data_a54af503cfcb9555b6cf8cf2c58c80f1
#
_entry.id   a54af503cfcb9555b6cf8cf2c58c80f1
#
_cell.length_a   1.000
_cell.length_b   1.000
_cell.length_c   1.000
_cell.angle_alpha   90.00
_cell.angle_beta   90.00
_cell.angle_gamma   90.00
#
_symmetry.space_group_name_H-M   'P 1'
#
loop_
_entity.id
_entity.type
_entity.pdbx_description
1 polymer ?
#
loop_
_entity_poly.entity_id
_entity_poly.type
_entity_poly.pdbx_seq_one_letter_code
_entity_poly.pdbx_strand_id
1 'polypeptide(L)'
;MSKKYLINLLFLFLLFFCNFLNAAEIQKNRAIILTDIEADPDDTQSLVRLLLYSNQIDLKGLIATTSCWHRDIVNPESIEKVIRAYGKVHANLSKHEAGFPGMDALLKLVKSGIPKYGMLGVGEDKDSEGSDWIIKILEEKDERPLWISVWGGVNTLAQALYKIKNIKSEVEVKNLIAKLRVYTISDQDDSGIWIRNNFPDLFYIVTPGDDYA
;
A
#
# COMPACT_ATOMS: atom_id res chain seq x y z
N MET A 1 12.30 -33.75 49.73
CA MET A 1 11.25 -33.34 48.77
C MET A 1 10.82 -34.56 48.01
N SER A 2 9.53 -34.96 48.08
CA SER A 2 9.05 -36.21 47.48
C SER A 2 9.10 -36.12 45.94
N LYS A 3 9.42 -37.22 45.24
CA LYS A 3 9.45 -37.30 43.75
C LYS A 3 8.17 -36.75 43.12
N LYS A 4 7.01 -36.87 43.78
CA LYS A 4 5.72 -36.33 43.32
C LYS A 4 5.69 -34.80 43.25
N TYR A 5 6.31 -34.10 44.22
CA TYR A 5 6.37 -32.62 44.19
C TYR A 5 7.29 -32.12 43.10
N LEU A 6 8.38 -32.84 42.81
CA LEU A 6 9.31 -32.47 41.73
C LEU A 6 8.64 -32.61 40.34
N ILE A 7 7.87 -33.70 40.14
CA ILE A 7 7.13 -33.93 38.87
C ILE A 7 6.03 -32.88 38.68
N ASN A 8 5.28 -32.54 39.72
CA ASN A 8 4.26 -31.51 39.64
C ASN A 8 4.83 -30.13 39.40
N LEU A 9 6.00 -29.79 39.98
CA LEU A 9 6.69 -28.55 39.77
C LEU A 9 7.23 -28.44 38.30
N LEU A 10 7.75 -29.56 37.79
CA LEU A 10 8.21 -29.63 36.38
C LEU A 10 7.06 -29.50 35.39
N PHE A 11 5.90 -30.08 35.70
CA PHE A 11 4.69 -29.96 34.87
C PHE A 11 4.09 -28.56 34.90
N LEU A 12 4.10 -27.90 36.08
CA LEU A 12 3.71 -26.49 36.17
C LEU A 12 4.68 -25.58 35.40
N PHE A 13 5.96 -25.86 35.44
CA PHE A 13 6.99 -25.09 34.70
C PHE A 13 6.87 -25.28 33.19
N LEU A 14 6.57 -26.48 32.72
CA LEU A 14 6.27 -26.78 31.32
C LEU A 14 4.98 -26.08 30.83
N LEU A 15 3.92 -26.09 31.66
CA LEU A 15 2.68 -25.36 31.34
C LEU A 15 2.91 -23.83 31.29
N PHE A 16 3.79 -23.30 32.16
CA PHE A 16 4.12 -21.89 32.16
C PHE A 16 4.96 -21.51 30.91
N PHE A 17 5.88 -22.38 30.49
CA PHE A 17 6.69 -22.18 29.28
C PHE A 17 5.88 -22.32 27.98
N CYS A 18 4.88 -23.19 27.91
CA CYS A 18 3.98 -23.32 26.76
C CYS A 18 3.15 -22.05 26.49
N ASN A 19 2.89 -21.22 27.50
CA ASN A 19 2.18 -19.94 27.29
C ASN A 19 3.07 -18.81 26.75
N PHE A 20 4.41 -18.98 26.75
CA PHE A 20 5.35 -18.01 26.16
C PHE A 20 5.72 -18.28 24.70
N LEU A 21 5.28 -19.41 24.14
CA LEU A 21 5.41 -19.70 22.71
C LEU A 21 4.20 -19.15 21.91
N ASN A 22 3.73 -17.95 22.26
CA ASN A 22 3.02 -17.16 21.27
C ASN A 22 4.05 -16.80 20.22
N ALA A 23 4.05 -17.51 19.09
CA ALA A 23 4.76 -17.05 17.90
C ALA A 23 4.36 -15.60 17.70
N ALA A 24 5.31 -14.68 17.80
CA ALA A 24 5.05 -13.27 17.53
C ALA A 24 4.40 -13.22 16.14
N GLU A 25 3.13 -12.81 16.09
CA GLU A 25 2.42 -12.68 14.83
C GLU A 25 3.27 -11.74 13.95
N ILE A 26 3.76 -12.26 12.82
CA ILE A 26 4.60 -11.46 11.92
C ILE A 26 3.75 -10.28 11.47
N GLN A 27 4.11 -9.10 11.93
CA GLN A 27 3.39 -7.88 11.64
C GLN A 27 3.50 -7.58 10.14
N LYS A 28 2.36 -7.65 9.41
CA LYS A 28 2.31 -7.41 7.98
C LYS A 28 2.67 -5.97 7.66
N ASN A 29 3.41 -5.75 6.58
CA ASN A 29 3.68 -4.42 6.05
C ASN A 29 2.40 -3.83 5.45
N ARG A 30 2.14 -2.54 5.74
CA ARG A 30 1.03 -1.78 5.16
C ARG A 30 1.43 -1.29 3.77
N ALA A 31 0.57 -1.49 2.78
CA ALA A 31 0.86 -1.07 1.41
C ALA A 31 -0.34 -0.45 0.70
N ILE A 32 -0.09 0.62 -0.05
CA ILE A 32 -0.96 1.16 -1.09
C ILE A 32 -0.25 1.00 -2.42
N ILE A 33 -0.98 0.60 -3.44
CA ILE A 33 -0.48 0.47 -4.82
C ILE A 33 -1.07 1.60 -5.64
N LEU A 34 -0.21 2.29 -6.40
CA LEU A 34 -0.61 3.22 -7.47
C LEU A 34 -0.31 2.54 -8.81
N THR A 35 -1.31 2.40 -9.67
CA THR A 35 -1.19 1.62 -10.91
C THR A 35 -1.86 2.33 -12.08
N ASP A 36 -1.22 2.39 -13.22
CA ASP A 36 -1.79 2.81 -14.49
C ASP A 36 -2.30 1.61 -15.32
N ILE A 37 -2.86 0.64 -14.60
CA ILE A 37 -3.38 -0.63 -15.16
C ILE A 37 -4.07 -0.43 -16.51
N GLU A 38 -3.81 -1.33 -17.46
CA GLU A 38 -4.20 -1.29 -18.88
C GLU A 38 -3.30 -0.37 -19.75
N ALA A 39 -2.26 0.29 -19.19
CA ALA A 39 -1.24 0.94 -20.02
C ALA A 39 -0.49 -0.11 -20.85
N ASP A 40 -0.11 -1.20 -20.18
CA ASP A 40 0.34 -2.43 -20.79
C ASP A 40 -0.04 -3.64 -19.88
N PRO A 41 0.30 -4.91 -20.23
CA PRO A 41 -0.19 -6.07 -19.49
C PRO A 41 0.46 -6.32 -18.13
N ASP A 42 1.57 -5.70 -17.79
CA ASP A 42 2.40 -6.05 -16.64
C ASP A 42 1.76 -5.69 -15.30
N ASP A 43 1.08 -4.54 -15.21
CA ASP A 43 0.34 -4.13 -14.01
C ASP A 43 -0.80 -5.11 -13.69
N THR A 44 -1.53 -5.57 -14.71
CA THR A 44 -2.56 -6.60 -14.54
C THR A 44 -1.96 -7.90 -14.01
N GLN A 45 -0.81 -8.32 -14.54
CA GLN A 45 -0.10 -9.52 -14.08
C GLN A 45 0.45 -9.35 -12.66
N SER A 46 0.99 -8.17 -12.35
CA SER A 46 1.51 -7.83 -11.03
C SER A 46 0.40 -7.79 -9.99
N LEU A 47 -0.78 -7.24 -10.33
CA LEU A 47 -1.95 -7.24 -9.45
C LEU A 47 -2.44 -8.67 -9.17
N VAL A 48 -2.51 -9.54 -10.17
CA VAL A 48 -2.85 -10.97 -9.96
C VAL A 48 -1.87 -11.59 -8.97
N ARG A 49 -0.56 -11.37 -9.16
CA ARG A 49 0.47 -11.89 -8.24
C ARG A 49 0.32 -11.33 -6.84
N LEU A 50 0.11 -10.01 -6.70
CA LEU A 50 -0.10 -9.35 -5.42
C LEU A 50 -1.27 -9.95 -4.65
N LEU A 51 -2.40 -10.22 -5.32
CA LEU A 51 -3.58 -10.81 -4.69
C LEU A 51 -3.33 -12.24 -4.19
N LEU A 52 -2.45 -13.01 -4.86
CA LEU A 52 -2.03 -14.34 -4.41
C LEU A 52 -1.09 -14.30 -3.19
N TYR A 53 -0.54 -13.14 -2.85
CA TYR A 53 0.27 -12.90 -1.64
C TYR A 53 -0.44 -11.97 -0.64
N SER A 54 -1.71 -11.66 -0.85
CA SER A 54 -2.45 -10.70 -0.03
C SER A 54 -2.64 -11.13 1.43
N ASN A 55 -2.45 -12.42 1.72
CA ASN A 55 -2.41 -12.92 3.10
C ASN A 55 -1.12 -12.53 3.86
N GLN A 56 -0.09 -12.05 3.19
CA GLN A 56 1.19 -11.63 3.78
C GLN A 56 1.34 -10.11 3.89
N ILE A 57 0.41 -9.35 3.30
CA ILE A 57 0.47 -7.89 3.18
C ILE A 57 -0.82 -7.29 3.74
N ASP A 58 -0.69 -6.20 4.51
CA ASP A 58 -1.83 -5.39 4.95
C ASP A 58 -2.13 -4.35 3.86
N LEU A 59 -2.89 -4.78 2.83
CA LEU A 59 -3.29 -3.90 1.73
C LEU A 59 -4.23 -2.81 2.24
N LYS A 60 -3.86 -1.55 2.01
CA LYS A 60 -4.59 -0.35 2.43
C LYS A 60 -5.21 0.41 1.28
N GLY A 61 -4.79 0.16 0.04
CA GLY A 61 -5.36 0.81 -1.14
C GLY A 61 -4.84 0.21 -2.45
N LEU A 62 -5.71 0.24 -3.46
CA LEU A 62 -5.42 -0.12 -4.84
C LEU A 62 -5.94 1.05 -5.69
N ILE A 63 -5.05 1.92 -6.15
CA ILE A 63 -5.43 3.22 -6.69
C ILE A 63 -5.04 3.31 -8.15
N ALA A 64 -6.04 3.52 -9.01
CA ALA A 64 -5.79 3.81 -10.42
C ALA A 64 -5.20 5.21 -10.57
N THR A 65 -4.10 5.35 -11.30
CA THR A 65 -3.39 6.61 -11.54
C THR A 65 -3.07 6.77 -13.03
N THR A 66 -2.60 7.94 -13.42
CA THR A 66 -2.08 8.21 -14.77
C THR A 66 -0.59 7.84 -14.85
N SER A 67 -0.02 7.85 -16.07
CA SER A 67 1.40 7.70 -16.32
C SER A 67 1.79 8.43 -17.62
N CYS A 68 3.06 8.32 -18.02
CA CYS A 68 3.49 8.75 -19.36
C CYS A 68 2.80 8.00 -20.49
N TRP A 69 2.26 6.79 -20.23
CA TRP A 69 1.56 5.94 -21.19
C TRP A 69 0.04 6.19 -21.20
N HIS A 70 -0.56 6.47 -20.02
CA HIS A 70 -1.96 6.83 -19.82
C HIS A 70 -2.07 8.21 -19.17
N ARG A 71 -2.00 9.28 -19.98
CA ARG A 71 -1.90 10.66 -19.47
C ARG A 71 -3.21 11.28 -19.02
N ASP A 72 -4.32 10.83 -19.53
CA ASP A 72 -5.67 11.42 -19.36
C ASP A 72 -6.74 10.39 -19.05
N ILE A 73 -6.33 9.18 -18.64
CA ILE A 73 -7.22 8.09 -18.29
C ILE A 73 -6.75 7.39 -17.03
N VAL A 74 -7.69 6.88 -16.24
CA VAL A 74 -7.48 5.99 -15.09
C VAL A 74 -8.52 4.87 -15.16
N ASN A 75 -8.14 3.62 -14.82
CA ASN A 75 -8.96 2.44 -15.03
C ASN A 75 -9.24 1.66 -13.71
N PRO A 76 -9.97 2.23 -12.74
CA PRO A 76 -10.28 1.53 -11.49
C PRO A 76 -11.13 0.28 -11.71
N GLU A 77 -11.96 0.23 -12.75
CA GLU A 77 -12.78 -0.93 -13.12
C GLU A 77 -11.94 -2.14 -13.54
N SER A 78 -10.76 -1.94 -14.09
CA SER A 78 -9.83 -3.04 -14.41
C SER A 78 -9.22 -3.64 -13.16
N ILE A 79 -8.93 -2.83 -12.13
CA ILE A 79 -8.55 -3.33 -10.81
C ILE A 79 -9.68 -4.19 -10.23
N GLU A 80 -10.94 -3.71 -10.26
CA GLU A 80 -12.09 -4.46 -9.78
C GLU A 80 -12.28 -5.78 -10.52
N LYS A 81 -12.09 -5.80 -11.84
CA LYS A 81 -12.18 -7.01 -12.67
C LYS A 81 -11.22 -8.10 -12.19
N VAL A 82 -9.98 -7.73 -11.89
CA VAL A 82 -8.98 -8.66 -11.35
C VAL A 82 -9.37 -9.16 -9.96
N ILE A 83 -9.86 -8.26 -9.08
CA ILE A 83 -10.35 -8.62 -7.73
C ILE A 83 -11.55 -9.59 -7.83
N ARG A 84 -12.48 -9.37 -8.75
CA ARG A 84 -13.61 -10.29 -8.98
C ARG A 84 -13.16 -11.66 -9.49
N ALA A 85 -12.10 -11.72 -10.31
CA ALA A 85 -11.49 -12.98 -10.72
C ALA A 85 -10.83 -13.69 -9.53
N TYR A 86 -10.08 -12.97 -8.67
CA TYR A 86 -9.55 -13.48 -7.42
C TYR A 86 -10.65 -14.05 -6.51
N GLY A 87 -11.80 -13.38 -6.41
CA GLY A 87 -12.94 -13.86 -5.61
C GLY A 87 -13.39 -15.28 -5.98
N LYS A 88 -13.26 -15.69 -7.25
CA LYS A 88 -13.61 -17.04 -7.71
C LYS A 88 -12.66 -18.13 -7.18
N VAL A 89 -11.42 -17.79 -6.83
CA VAL A 89 -10.41 -18.73 -6.34
C VAL A 89 -10.13 -18.57 -4.84
N HIS A 90 -10.65 -17.54 -4.20
CA HIS A 90 -10.42 -17.19 -2.78
C HIS A 90 -10.67 -18.39 -1.83
N ALA A 91 -11.77 -19.14 -2.03
CA ALA A 91 -12.09 -20.29 -1.19
C ALA A 91 -11.03 -21.41 -1.31
N ASN A 92 -10.38 -21.55 -2.47
CA ASN A 92 -9.31 -22.52 -2.66
C ASN A 92 -8.00 -22.04 -2.01
N LEU A 93 -7.65 -20.75 -2.16
CA LEU A 93 -6.50 -20.16 -1.49
C LEU A 93 -6.59 -20.34 0.03
N SER A 94 -7.77 -20.07 0.61
CA SER A 94 -8.02 -20.18 2.05
C SER A 94 -7.95 -21.62 2.61
N LYS A 95 -7.98 -22.63 1.74
CA LYS A 95 -7.71 -24.04 2.14
C LYS A 95 -6.22 -24.31 2.34
N HIS A 96 -5.35 -23.58 1.65
CA HIS A 96 -3.91 -23.77 1.75
C HIS A 96 -3.31 -22.95 2.89
N GLU A 97 -3.78 -21.71 3.06
CA GLU A 97 -3.31 -20.81 4.11
C GLU A 97 -4.40 -19.83 4.51
N ALA A 98 -4.41 -19.42 5.79
CA ALA A 98 -5.35 -18.44 6.29
C ALA A 98 -4.91 -16.98 5.98
N GLY A 99 -5.82 -16.02 6.18
CA GLY A 99 -5.50 -14.60 6.16
C GLY A 99 -5.64 -13.90 4.81
N PHE A 100 -6.13 -14.59 3.77
CA PHE A 100 -6.51 -13.95 2.52
C PHE A 100 -7.73 -13.05 2.70
N PRO A 101 -7.67 -11.76 2.30
CA PRO A 101 -8.83 -10.85 2.38
C PRO A 101 -9.92 -11.30 1.42
N GLY A 102 -11.18 -11.15 1.83
CA GLY A 102 -12.32 -11.44 0.97
C GLY A 102 -12.47 -10.42 -0.16
N MET A 103 -13.10 -10.82 -1.27
CA MET A 103 -13.34 -9.99 -2.45
C MET A 103 -13.95 -8.63 -2.10
N ASP A 104 -15.01 -8.60 -1.27
CA ASP A 104 -15.71 -7.36 -0.93
C ASP A 104 -14.84 -6.40 -0.09
N ALA A 105 -13.92 -6.92 0.71
CA ALA A 105 -12.96 -6.12 1.45
C ALA A 105 -11.95 -5.47 0.50
N LEU A 106 -11.47 -6.20 -0.50
CA LEU A 106 -10.55 -5.69 -1.52
C LEU A 106 -11.20 -4.65 -2.43
N LEU A 107 -12.46 -4.87 -2.85
CA LEU A 107 -13.20 -3.90 -3.68
C LEU A 107 -13.36 -2.54 -3.00
N LYS A 108 -13.47 -2.49 -1.67
CA LYS A 108 -13.52 -1.22 -0.91
C LYS A 108 -12.20 -0.44 -0.92
N LEU A 109 -11.09 -1.10 -1.23
CA LEU A 109 -9.76 -0.48 -1.33
C LEU A 109 -9.50 0.15 -2.70
N VAL A 110 -10.33 -0.15 -3.70
CA VAL A 110 -10.19 0.43 -5.03
C VAL A 110 -10.56 1.90 -4.99
N LYS A 111 -9.68 2.75 -5.48
CA LYS A 111 -9.83 4.20 -5.54
C LYS A 111 -9.32 4.72 -6.88
N SER A 112 -9.71 5.93 -7.22
CA SER A 112 -9.29 6.60 -8.45
C SER A 112 -8.52 7.88 -8.15
N GLY A 113 -7.39 8.07 -8.82
CA GLY A 113 -6.77 9.37 -8.98
C GLY A 113 -7.55 10.24 -9.98
N ILE A 114 -7.02 11.44 -10.26
CA ILE A 114 -7.58 12.32 -11.29
C ILE A 114 -6.98 11.95 -12.65
N PRO A 115 -7.78 11.90 -13.76
CA PRO A 115 -7.26 11.60 -15.10
C PRO A 115 -6.53 12.83 -15.71
N LYS A 116 -5.41 13.22 -15.08
CA LYS A 116 -4.53 14.31 -15.46
C LYS A 116 -3.09 13.90 -15.20
N TYR A 117 -2.24 14.04 -16.21
CA TYR A 117 -0.83 13.66 -16.13
C TYR A 117 -0.03 14.51 -15.15
N GLY A 118 0.75 13.86 -14.30
CA GLY A 118 1.79 14.49 -13.48
C GLY A 118 1.29 15.71 -12.71
N MET A 119 2.06 16.79 -12.74
CA MET A 119 1.74 18.04 -12.05
C MET A 119 0.49 18.76 -12.57
N LEU A 120 -0.03 18.42 -13.75
CA LEU A 120 -1.35 18.89 -14.18
C LEU A 120 -2.48 18.36 -13.30
N GLY A 121 -2.24 17.25 -12.61
CA GLY A 121 -3.16 16.63 -11.65
C GLY A 121 -2.89 17.05 -10.19
N VAL A 122 -2.03 18.02 -9.92
CA VAL A 122 -1.65 18.47 -8.59
C VAL A 122 -1.93 19.96 -8.40
N GLY A 123 -2.53 20.33 -7.27
CA GLY A 123 -2.83 21.72 -6.95
C GLY A 123 -4.20 21.90 -6.28
N GLU A 124 -4.64 23.16 -6.19
CA GLU A 124 -5.96 23.51 -5.70
C GLU A 124 -7.03 22.89 -6.60
N ASP A 125 -8.12 22.39 -5.98
CA ASP A 125 -9.25 21.72 -6.67
C ASP A 125 -8.86 20.46 -7.48
N LYS A 126 -7.73 19.83 -7.16
CA LYS A 126 -7.25 18.59 -7.79
C LYS A 126 -7.39 17.36 -6.89
N ASP A 127 -8.15 17.47 -5.81
CA ASP A 127 -8.41 16.33 -4.93
C ASP A 127 -9.14 15.21 -5.67
N SER A 128 -8.80 14.00 -5.32
CA SER A 128 -9.41 12.78 -5.84
C SER A 128 -9.73 11.81 -4.71
N GLU A 129 -10.59 10.84 -4.98
CA GLU A 129 -10.85 9.76 -4.02
C GLU A 129 -9.54 9.07 -3.58
N GLY A 130 -8.60 8.90 -4.53
CA GLY A 130 -7.29 8.30 -4.27
C GLY A 130 -6.41 9.14 -3.38
N SER A 131 -6.29 10.46 -3.64
CA SER A 131 -5.46 11.35 -2.82
C SER A 131 -6.01 11.50 -1.41
N ASP A 132 -7.34 11.64 -1.26
CA ASP A 132 -8.00 11.72 0.05
C ASP A 132 -7.88 10.39 0.83
N TRP A 133 -7.93 9.26 0.13
CA TRP A 133 -7.73 7.95 0.72
C TRP A 133 -6.31 7.78 1.27
N ILE A 134 -5.28 8.21 0.54
CA ILE A 134 -3.89 8.19 1.00
C ILE A 134 -3.76 8.99 2.30
N ILE A 135 -4.32 10.21 2.35
CA ILE A 135 -4.29 11.06 3.54
C ILE A 135 -4.95 10.34 4.71
N LYS A 136 -6.15 9.81 4.51
CA LYS A 136 -6.91 9.07 5.54
C LYS A 136 -6.11 7.91 6.13
N ILE A 137 -5.48 7.09 5.29
CA ILE A 137 -4.69 5.94 5.75
C ILE A 137 -3.41 6.38 6.46
N LEU A 138 -2.80 7.48 6.02
CA LEU A 138 -1.60 8.04 6.65
C LEU A 138 -1.89 8.62 8.03
N GLU A 139 -3.09 9.15 8.25
CA GLU A 139 -3.54 9.70 9.54
C GLU A 139 -4.02 8.64 10.54
N GLU A 140 -4.13 7.37 10.12
CA GLU A 140 -4.45 6.28 11.06
C GLU A 140 -3.44 6.23 12.22
N LYS A 141 -3.93 5.88 13.42
CA LYS A 141 -3.10 5.64 14.60
C LYS A 141 -2.38 4.29 14.48
N ASP A 142 -1.53 4.19 13.49
CA ASP A 142 -0.72 3.01 13.20
C ASP A 142 0.73 3.46 12.97
N GLU A 143 1.64 2.98 13.81
CA GLU A 143 3.05 3.40 13.77
C GLU A 143 3.87 2.60 12.75
N ARG A 144 3.29 1.56 12.14
CA ARG A 144 3.96 0.82 11.07
C ARG A 144 4.14 1.73 9.85
N PRO A 145 5.28 1.64 9.17
CA PRO A 145 5.47 2.32 7.89
C PRO A 145 4.35 1.99 6.89
N LEU A 146 3.92 3.01 6.15
CA LEU A 146 3.03 2.85 5.00
C LEU A 146 3.86 2.87 3.73
N TRP A 147 3.91 1.75 3.04
CA TRP A 147 4.55 1.63 1.74
C TRP A 147 3.60 2.10 0.64
N ILE A 148 4.08 2.99 -0.21
CA ILE A 148 3.43 3.35 -1.47
C ILE A 148 4.27 2.73 -2.59
N SER A 149 3.76 1.67 -3.20
CA SER A 149 4.37 1.05 -4.38
C SER A 149 3.73 1.64 -5.63
N VAL A 150 4.53 2.32 -6.43
CA VAL A 150 4.07 3.07 -7.61
C VAL A 150 4.52 2.32 -8.86
N TRP A 151 3.55 1.86 -9.63
CA TRP A 151 3.76 1.11 -10.88
C TRP A 151 3.60 2.01 -12.09
N GLY A 152 2.73 3.05 -12.00
CA GLY A 152 2.56 4.11 -12.97
C GLY A 152 3.11 5.46 -12.51
N GLY A 153 2.37 6.54 -12.70
CA GLY A 153 2.72 7.87 -12.20
C GLY A 153 2.41 8.06 -10.72
N VAL A 154 3.10 9.01 -10.10
CA VAL A 154 3.00 9.27 -8.65
C VAL A 154 2.15 10.51 -8.32
N ASN A 155 1.49 11.10 -9.32
CA ASN A 155 0.72 12.33 -9.17
C ASN A 155 -0.38 12.28 -8.09
N THR A 156 -1.02 11.12 -7.88
CA THR A 156 -2.04 10.96 -6.84
C THR A 156 -1.44 11.09 -5.43
N LEU A 157 -0.24 10.56 -5.20
CA LEU A 157 0.51 10.79 -3.96
C LEU A 157 0.96 12.26 -3.87
N ALA A 158 1.42 12.84 -4.98
CA ALA A 158 1.83 14.25 -5.00
C ALA A 158 0.67 15.17 -4.60
N GLN A 159 -0.57 14.91 -5.06
CA GLN A 159 -1.74 15.66 -4.63
C GLN A 159 -2.04 15.49 -3.14
N ALA A 160 -1.93 14.27 -2.61
CA ALA A 160 -2.09 14.03 -1.18
C ALA A 160 -1.07 14.84 -0.35
N LEU A 161 0.20 14.82 -0.76
CA LEU A 161 1.26 15.57 -0.10
C LEU A 161 1.12 17.09 -0.28
N TYR A 162 0.68 17.56 -1.44
CA TYR A 162 0.35 18.95 -1.69
C TYR A 162 -0.73 19.45 -0.70
N LYS A 163 -1.82 18.70 -0.58
CA LYS A 163 -2.91 19.02 0.35
C LYS A 163 -2.43 19.05 1.80
N ILE A 164 -1.73 18.00 2.25
CA ILE A 164 -1.18 17.92 3.62
C ILE A 164 -0.28 19.14 3.91
N LYS A 165 0.62 19.50 2.98
CA LYS A 165 1.53 20.63 3.12
C LYS A 165 0.80 21.96 3.31
N ASN A 166 -0.35 22.14 2.67
CA ASN A 166 -1.11 23.39 2.71
C ASN A 166 -2.06 23.51 3.91
N ILE A 167 -2.51 22.39 4.49
CA ILE A 167 -3.53 22.42 5.55
C ILE A 167 -2.99 22.06 6.95
N LYS A 168 -1.77 21.52 7.04
CA LYS A 168 -1.18 21.07 8.30
C LYS A 168 0.06 21.90 8.66
N SER A 169 0.40 21.90 9.95
CA SER A 169 1.65 22.50 10.43
C SER A 169 2.87 21.70 9.93
N GLU A 170 4.03 22.35 9.85
CA GLU A 170 5.28 21.70 9.46
C GLU A 170 5.62 20.47 10.31
N VAL A 171 5.32 20.52 11.62
CA VAL A 171 5.55 19.40 12.55
C VAL A 171 4.65 18.22 12.20
N GLU A 172 3.37 18.46 11.91
CA GLU A 172 2.44 17.40 11.51
C GLU A 172 2.85 16.80 10.17
N VAL A 173 3.22 17.63 9.18
CA VAL A 173 3.74 17.18 7.89
C VAL A 173 4.95 16.27 8.08
N LYS A 174 5.94 16.72 8.88
CA LYS A 174 7.14 15.94 9.18
C LYS A 174 6.81 14.58 9.82
N ASN A 175 5.88 14.55 10.76
CA ASN A 175 5.45 13.32 11.42
C ASN A 175 4.75 12.35 10.44
N LEU A 176 3.94 12.87 9.52
CA LEU A 176 3.24 12.05 8.53
C LEU A 176 4.21 11.47 7.50
N ILE A 177 5.10 12.28 6.91
CA ILE A 177 6.07 11.78 5.92
C ILE A 177 7.09 10.81 6.52
N ALA A 178 7.41 10.91 7.82
CA ALA A 178 8.28 9.96 8.50
C ALA A 178 7.74 8.51 8.48
N LYS A 179 6.42 8.34 8.37
CA LYS A 179 5.76 7.04 8.24
C LYS A 179 5.74 6.52 6.81
N LEU A 180 5.96 7.37 5.80
CA LEU A 180 5.90 6.97 4.39
C LEU A 180 7.19 6.29 3.93
N ARG A 181 7.01 5.31 3.05
CA ARG A 181 8.06 4.65 2.28
C ARG A 181 7.57 4.55 0.84
N VAL A 182 8.20 5.26 -0.06
CA VAL A 182 7.81 5.29 -1.47
C VAL A 182 8.80 4.48 -2.29
N TYR A 183 8.29 3.63 -3.14
CA TYR A 183 9.05 2.93 -4.15
C TYR A 183 8.38 3.13 -5.51
N THR A 184 9.12 3.66 -6.49
CA THR A 184 8.62 3.86 -7.86
C THR A 184 9.41 3.04 -8.86
N ILE A 185 8.69 2.43 -9.81
CA ILE A 185 9.27 1.87 -11.02
C ILE A 185 9.49 3.04 -11.98
N SER A 186 10.66 3.66 -11.88
CA SER A 186 11.04 4.89 -12.59
C SER A 186 10.13 6.11 -12.28
N ASP A 187 10.45 7.26 -12.83
CA ASP A 187 9.60 8.45 -12.80
C ASP A 187 8.70 8.45 -14.06
N GLN A 188 7.52 7.89 -13.95
CA GLN A 188 6.56 7.84 -15.07
C GLN A 188 5.72 9.12 -15.19
N ASP A 189 5.99 10.12 -14.37
CA ASP A 189 5.50 11.49 -14.51
C ASP A 189 6.43 12.50 -13.79
N ASP A 190 6.21 13.79 -14.00
CA ASP A 190 7.04 14.89 -13.45
C ASP A 190 6.75 15.18 -11.97
N SER A 191 5.74 14.57 -11.38
CA SER A 191 5.38 14.79 -9.97
C SER A 191 6.36 14.10 -9.00
N GLY A 192 7.07 13.06 -9.44
CA GLY A 192 8.12 12.43 -8.64
C GLY A 192 9.26 13.39 -8.30
N ILE A 193 9.70 14.17 -9.26
CA ILE A 193 10.70 15.21 -9.08
C ILE A 193 10.17 16.29 -8.11
N TRP A 194 8.92 16.70 -8.28
CA TRP A 194 8.29 17.68 -7.39
C TRP A 194 8.23 17.17 -5.93
N ILE A 195 7.88 15.90 -5.72
CA ILE A 195 7.85 15.29 -4.38
C ILE A 195 9.24 15.37 -3.74
N ARG A 196 10.28 14.90 -4.42
CA ARG A 196 11.65 14.87 -3.87
C ARG A 196 12.18 16.26 -3.54
N ASN A 197 11.83 17.26 -4.34
CA ASN A 197 12.23 18.65 -4.10
C ASN A 197 11.50 19.31 -2.93
N ASN A 198 10.24 18.92 -2.68
CA ASN A 198 9.42 19.50 -1.62
C ASN A 198 9.48 18.74 -0.30
N PHE A 199 9.88 17.46 -0.33
CA PHE A 199 9.95 16.56 0.82
C PHE A 199 11.29 15.80 0.84
N PRO A 200 12.43 16.50 1.00
CA PRO A 200 13.76 15.87 0.91
C PRO A 200 14.01 14.80 1.99
N ASP A 201 13.29 14.86 3.11
CA ASP A 201 13.37 13.87 4.19
C ASP A 201 12.50 12.63 3.95
N LEU A 202 11.70 12.60 2.88
CA LEU A 202 10.87 11.45 2.55
C LEU A 202 11.72 10.28 2.08
N PHE A 203 11.51 9.10 2.67
CA PHE A 203 12.11 7.87 2.17
C PHE A 203 11.53 7.54 0.79
N TYR A 204 12.29 7.80 -0.27
CA TYR A 204 11.86 7.66 -1.65
C TYR A 204 12.90 6.90 -2.46
N ILE A 205 12.52 5.75 -2.99
CA ILE A 205 13.36 4.92 -3.86
C ILE A 205 12.81 5.03 -5.29
N VAL A 206 13.69 5.35 -6.23
CA VAL A 206 13.42 5.31 -7.68
C VAL A 206 14.27 4.22 -8.29
N THR A 207 13.66 3.27 -8.98
CA THR A 207 14.40 2.36 -9.85
C THR A 207 14.69 3.11 -11.16
N PRO A 208 15.94 3.35 -11.53
CA PRO A 208 16.25 3.98 -12.81
C PRO A 208 15.82 3.06 -13.94
N GLY A 209 15.10 3.61 -14.91
CA GLY A 209 14.77 2.96 -16.16
C GLY A 209 15.28 3.80 -17.32
N ASP A 210 16.04 3.23 -18.22
CA ASP A 210 16.55 3.97 -19.39
C ASP A 210 15.44 4.26 -20.41
N ASP A 211 14.28 3.58 -20.28
CA ASP A 211 13.19 3.58 -21.26
C ASP A 211 11.98 4.45 -20.88
N TYR A 212 12.01 5.14 -19.74
CA TYR A 212 10.88 5.90 -19.19
C TYR A 212 11.15 7.42 -19.08
N ALA A 213 12.08 7.94 -19.86
CA ALA A 213 12.41 9.38 -19.87
C ALA A 213 11.60 10.15 -20.91
#